data_254d8268c63fa0bc051d0fdb54de0497
#
_entry.id   254d8268c63fa0bc051d0fdb54de0497
#
_cell.length_a   1.000
_cell.length_b   1.000
_cell.length_c   1.000
_cell.angle_alpha   90.00
_cell.angle_beta   90.00
_cell.angle_gamma   90.00
#
_symmetry.space_group_name_H-M   'P 1'
#
loop_
_entity.id
_entity.type
_entity.pdbx_description
1 polymer ?
#
loop_
_entity_poly.entity_id
_entity_poly.type
_entity_poly.pdbx_seq_one_letter_code
_entity_poly.pdbx_strand_id
1 'polypeptide(L)'
;MEQRKFKPFGSVSSLTLGGGGIGNVWGETSREEAIETVNLAYNSGINHFDVAPMYGKGEAERVLGLALKDKNLENIKVTTKCRLGSPRDSEVYEILNNSLCRSLETMQLEKVDLFLLHSQLIEDDFRFFKFDETREASGTTLSCYFNAVIPAFEKLK
;
A
#
# COMPACT_ATOMS: atom_id res chain seq x y z
N MET A 1 -8.15 -22.14 3.71
CA MET A 1 -8.59 -20.79 4.20
C MET A 1 -10.00 -20.51 3.70
N GLU A 2 -10.88 -20.00 4.55
CA GLU A 2 -12.23 -19.56 4.15
C GLU A 2 -12.10 -18.39 3.16
N GLN A 3 -12.93 -18.44 2.09
CA GLN A 3 -12.98 -17.39 1.06
C GLN A 3 -14.32 -16.66 1.13
N ARG A 4 -14.31 -15.35 0.93
CA ARG A 4 -15.50 -14.49 0.93
C ARG A 4 -15.57 -13.65 -0.34
N LYS A 5 -16.78 -13.43 -0.83
CA LYS A 5 -16.99 -12.52 -1.95
C LYS A 5 -16.83 -11.08 -1.50
N PHE A 6 -15.92 -10.37 -2.12
CA PHE A 6 -15.64 -8.97 -1.85
C PHE A 6 -15.57 -8.19 -3.18
N LYS A 7 -16.62 -7.43 -3.49
CA LYS A 7 -16.65 -6.59 -4.71
C LYS A 7 -15.71 -5.38 -4.52
N PRO A 8 -14.93 -5.02 -5.54
CA PRO A 8 -14.88 -5.58 -6.90
C PRO A 8 -13.91 -6.75 -7.08
N PHE A 9 -13.21 -7.21 -6.03
CA PHE A 9 -12.08 -8.15 -6.13
C PHE A 9 -12.45 -9.61 -6.35
N GLY A 10 -13.73 -9.96 -6.30
CA GLY A 10 -14.16 -11.35 -6.42
C GLY A 10 -14.02 -12.10 -5.09
N SER A 11 -13.29 -13.21 -5.08
CA SER A 11 -13.08 -14.02 -3.88
C SER A 11 -11.78 -13.62 -3.17
N VAL A 12 -11.88 -13.30 -1.88
CA VAL A 12 -10.73 -12.99 -1.02
C VAL A 12 -10.75 -13.87 0.23
N SER A 13 -9.58 -14.19 0.74
CA SER A 13 -9.45 -14.93 2.01
C SER A 13 -9.99 -14.10 3.19
N SER A 14 -10.55 -14.78 4.18
CA SER A 14 -11.07 -14.14 5.40
C SER A 14 -9.97 -13.43 6.21
N LEU A 15 -8.71 -13.80 5.98
CA LEU A 15 -7.53 -13.13 6.53
C LEU A 15 -6.72 -12.48 5.42
N THR A 16 -6.11 -11.35 5.74
CA THR A 16 -5.15 -10.64 4.92
C THR A 16 -3.80 -10.65 5.62
N LEU A 17 -2.72 -10.91 4.90
CA LEU A 17 -1.38 -10.69 5.46
C LEU A 17 -1.02 -9.20 5.38
N GLY A 18 -0.91 -8.55 6.54
CA GLY A 18 -0.43 -7.18 6.66
C GLY A 18 1.09 -7.09 6.62
N GLY A 19 1.60 -6.08 5.91
CA GLY A 19 3.03 -5.90 5.66
C GLY A 19 3.86 -5.35 6.82
N GLY A 20 3.25 -4.92 7.92
CA GLY A 20 3.99 -4.30 9.04
C GLY A 20 5.04 -5.21 9.65
N GLY A 21 4.71 -6.48 9.93
CA GLY A 21 5.65 -7.46 10.49
C GLY A 21 6.77 -7.80 9.52
N ILE A 22 6.45 -8.16 8.29
CA ILE A 22 7.44 -8.50 7.25
C ILE A 22 8.29 -7.32 6.79
N GLY A 23 7.91 -6.09 7.16
CA GLY A 23 8.65 -4.85 6.89
C GLY A 23 9.43 -4.32 8.11
N ASN A 24 9.61 -5.10 9.17
CA ASN A 24 10.33 -4.67 10.39
C ASN A 24 9.72 -3.44 11.10
N VAL A 25 8.39 -3.22 10.98
CA VAL A 25 7.73 -2.08 11.63
C VAL A 25 7.48 -2.35 13.11
N TRP A 26 7.23 -3.61 13.47
CA TRP A 26 6.82 -4.00 14.83
C TRP A 26 7.83 -4.90 15.55
N GLY A 27 9.07 -4.93 15.09
CA GLY A 27 10.13 -5.73 15.66
C GLY A 27 11.11 -6.21 14.59
N GLU A 28 12.24 -6.70 15.02
CA GLU A 28 13.25 -7.25 14.13
C GLU A 28 12.76 -8.58 13.52
N THR A 29 12.84 -8.68 12.20
CA THR A 29 12.54 -9.88 11.43
C THR A 29 13.58 -9.97 10.31
N SER A 30 14.24 -11.08 10.15
CA SER A 30 15.14 -11.28 9.01
C SER A 30 14.34 -11.31 7.70
N ARG A 31 14.99 -11.00 6.60
CA ARG A 31 14.34 -11.07 5.29
C ARG A 31 13.90 -12.49 4.95
N GLU A 32 14.69 -13.49 5.35
CA GLU A 32 14.41 -14.90 5.17
C GLU A 32 13.14 -15.31 5.92
N GLU A 33 13.02 -14.97 7.20
CA GLU A 33 11.81 -15.22 8.00
C GLU A 33 10.58 -14.50 7.44
N ALA A 34 10.75 -13.27 6.95
CA ALA A 34 9.68 -12.51 6.33
C ALA A 34 9.19 -13.17 5.03
N ILE A 35 10.10 -13.66 4.17
CA ILE A 35 9.77 -14.43 2.96
C ILE A 35 9.07 -15.74 3.33
N GLU A 36 9.55 -16.48 4.33
CA GLU A 36 8.91 -17.70 4.83
C GLU A 36 7.49 -17.42 5.33
N THR A 37 7.28 -16.30 6.01
CA THR A 37 5.95 -15.86 6.48
C THR A 37 4.98 -15.65 5.31
N VAL A 38 5.43 -14.97 4.25
CA VAL A 38 4.60 -14.78 3.03
C VAL A 38 4.31 -16.13 2.37
N ASN A 39 5.32 -17.01 2.26
CA ASN A 39 5.14 -18.34 1.69
C ASN A 39 4.14 -19.18 2.49
N LEU A 40 4.23 -19.15 3.82
CA LEU A 40 3.29 -19.86 4.69
C LEU A 40 1.85 -19.32 4.51
N ALA A 41 1.70 -18.00 4.47
CA ALA A 41 0.41 -17.36 4.24
C ALA A 41 -0.20 -17.78 2.89
N TYR A 42 0.58 -17.70 1.81
CA TYR A 42 0.17 -18.14 0.47
C TYR A 42 -0.25 -19.61 0.46
N ASN A 43 0.58 -20.52 0.99
CA ASN A 43 0.32 -21.94 1.05
C ASN A 43 -0.89 -22.30 1.92
N SER A 44 -1.21 -21.44 2.92
CA SER A 44 -2.40 -21.58 3.77
C SER A 44 -3.68 -21.06 3.10
N GLY A 45 -3.59 -20.54 1.88
CA GLY A 45 -4.71 -20.02 1.09
C GLY A 45 -5.09 -18.57 1.42
N ILE A 46 -4.19 -17.81 2.05
CA ILE A 46 -4.30 -16.33 2.09
C ILE A 46 -3.98 -15.82 0.69
N ASN A 47 -4.89 -15.06 0.12
CA ASN A 47 -4.75 -14.52 -1.22
C ASN A 47 -4.81 -13.00 -1.28
N HIS A 48 -4.83 -12.32 -0.13
CA HIS A 48 -4.75 -10.86 -0.06
C HIS A 48 -3.57 -10.44 0.81
N PHE A 49 -2.72 -9.57 0.25
CA PHE A 49 -1.50 -9.04 0.86
C PHE A 49 -1.58 -7.52 0.87
N ASP A 50 -1.40 -6.92 2.05
CA ASP A 50 -1.52 -5.47 2.25
C ASP A 50 -0.16 -4.90 2.67
N VAL A 51 0.53 -4.25 1.76
CA VAL A 51 1.84 -3.62 1.98
C VAL A 51 1.79 -2.11 1.77
N ALA A 52 2.90 -1.43 2.00
CA ALA A 52 3.08 -0.02 1.70
C ALA A 52 4.57 0.34 1.60
N PRO A 53 4.95 1.37 0.81
CA PRO A 53 6.33 1.86 0.74
C PRO A 53 6.91 2.29 2.09
N MET A 54 6.03 2.72 3.02
CA MET A 54 6.46 3.13 4.36
C MET A 54 6.81 1.96 5.28
N TYR A 55 6.37 0.74 4.99
CA TYR A 55 6.62 -0.41 5.85
C TYR A 55 8.05 -0.89 5.67
N GLY A 56 8.91 -0.53 6.64
CA GLY A 56 10.33 -0.83 6.59
C GLY A 56 11.07 -0.14 5.45
N LYS A 57 10.65 1.08 5.04
CA LYS A 57 11.26 1.82 3.92
C LYS A 57 11.29 0.98 2.61
N GLY A 58 10.17 0.34 2.30
CA GLY A 58 9.98 -0.51 1.11
C GLY A 58 10.35 -1.98 1.33
N GLU A 59 10.81 -2.38 2.51
CA GLU A 59 11.19 -3.77 2.75
C GLU A 59 10.00 -4.73 2.65
N ALA A 60 8.80 -4.33 3.15
CA ALA A 60 7.59 -5.14 3.01
C ALA A 60 7.23 -5.43 1.55
N GLU A 61 7.32 -4.43 0.68
CA GLU A 61 7.08 -4.59 -0.76
C GLU A 61 8.15 -5.50 -1.40
N ARG A 62 9.43 -5.30 -1.06
CA ARG A 62 10.53 -6.13 -1.56
C ARG A 62 10.37 -7.60 -1.16
N VAL A 63 10.06 -7.86 0.12
CA VAL A 63 9.81 -9.21 0.64
C VAL A 63 8.65 -9.86 -0.08
N LEU A 64 7.53 -9.13 -0.24
CA LEU A 64 6.37 -9.64 -0.96
C LEU A 64 6.72 -10.02 -2.41
N GLY A 65 7.42 -9.14 -3.13
CA GLY A 65 7.85 -9.40 -4.51
C GLY A 65 8.75 -10.63 -4.62
N LEU A 66 9.75 -10.75 -3.74
CA LEU A 66 10.64 -11.91 -3.71
C LEU A 66 9.90 -13.23 -3.43
N ALA A 67 8.96 -13.21 -2.49
CA ALA A 67 8.19 -14.40 -2.11
C ALA A 67 7.18 -14.82 -3.18
N LEU A 68 6.65 -13.89 -3.97
CA LEU A 68 5.65 -14.15 -5.00
C LEU A 68 6.24 -14.43 -6.39
N LYS A 69 7.54 -14.21 -6.61
CA LYS A 69 8.21 -14.26 -7.92
C LYS A 69 7.86 -15.48 -8.77
N ASP A 70 7.79 -16.67 -8.15
CA ASP A 70 7.56 -17.95 -8.86
C ASP A 70 6.18 -18.56 -8.53
N LYS A 71 5.23 -17.74 -8.06
CA LYS A 71 3.89 -18.18 -7.67
C LYS A 71 2.86 -17.93 -8.76
N ASN A 72 1.78 -18.69 -8.71
CA ASN A 72 0.60 -18.37 -9.51
C ASN A 72 -0.13 -17.16 -8.86
N LEU A 73 -0.18 -16.04 -9.57
CA LEU A 73 -0.76 -14.79 -9.11
C LEU A 73 -2.22 -14.58 -9.54
N GLU A 74 -2.83 -15.50 -10.29
CA GLU A 74 -4.17 -15.33 -10.87
C GLU A 74 -5.23 -14.90 -9.85
N ASN A 75 -5.19 -15.49 -8.65
CA ASN A 75 -6.14 -15.22 -7.58
C ASN A 75 -5.55 -14.37 -6.45
N ILE A 76 -4.31 -13.90 -6.58
CA ILE A 76 -3.65 -13.08 -5.58
C ILE A 76 -4.12 -11.63 -5.74
N LYS A 77 -4.37 -10.99 -4.59
CA LYS A 77 -4.74 -9.59 -4.46
C LYS A 77 -3.67 -8.85 -3.69
N VAL A 78 -3.18 -7.77 -4.26
CA VAL A 78 -2.15 -6.94 -3.65
C VAL A 78 -2.67 -5.52 -3.46
N THR A 79 -2.54 -5.04 -2.23
CA THR A 79 -2.78 -3.65 -1.87
C THR A 79 -1.46 -2.96 -1.59
N THR A 80 -1.24 -1.79 -2.19
CA THR A 80 -0.21 -0.85 -1.75
C THR A 80 -0.77 0.56 -1.62
N LYS A 81 0.04 1.51 -1.19
CA LYS A 81 -0.44 2.81 -0.74
C LYS A 81 0.55 3.92 -1.10
N CYS A 82 0.05 5.16 -1.16
CA CYS A 82 0.90 6.34 -1.28
C CYS A 82 0.64 7.31 -0.13
N ARG A 83 1.68 7.73 0.56
CA ARG A 83 1.63 8.87 1.49
C ARG A 83 1.84 10.14 0.68
N LEU A 84 0.79 10.95 0.56
CA LEU A 84 0.79 12.09 -0.35
C LEU A 84 1.16 13.40 0.36
N GLY A 85 0.60 13.66 1.56
CA GLY A 85 0.61 14.99 2.15
C GLY A 85 -0.33 15.96 1.43
N SER A 86 0.01 17.24 1.42
CA SER A 86 -0.75 18.31 0.74
C SER A 86 0.13 19.05 -0.28
N PRO A 87 0.48 18.41 -1.42
CA PRO A 87 1.17 19.08 -2.51
C PRO A 87 0.24 20.02 -3.25
N ARG A 88 0.75 20.77 -4.23
CA ARG A 88 -0.09 21.51 -5.17
C ARG A 88 -0.94 20.54 -5.99
N ASP A 89 -2.17 20.89 -6.29
CA ASP A 89 -3.11 20.05 -7.04
C ASP A 89 -2.52 19.54 -8.37
N SER A 90 -1.74 20.38 -9.05
CA SER A 90 -1.07 20.01 -10.32
C SER A 90 0.01 18.92 -10.19
N GLU A 91 0.51 18.66 -8.98
CA GLU A 91 1.58 17.69 -8.71
C GLU A 91 1.04 16.33 -8.26
N VAL A 92 -0.22 16.29 -7.81
CA VAL A 92 -0.84 15.10 -7.20
C VAL A 92 -0.74 13.87 -8.09
N TYR A 93 -1.15 14.00 -9.36
CA TYR A 93 -1.11 12.86 -10.28
C TYR A 93 0.30 12.29 -10.46
N GLU A 94 1.29 13.15 -10.64
CA GLU A 94 2.67 12.72 -10.84
C GLU A 94 3.22 12.02 -9.60
N ILE A 95 2.95 12.54 -8.40
CA ILE A 95 3.38 11.95 -7.14
C ILE A 95 2.75 10.56 -6.96
N LEU A 96 1.44 10.42 -7.17
CA LEU A 96 0.73 9.14 -7.05
C LEU A 96 1.24 8.13 -8.08
N ASN A 97 1.37 8.55 -9.35
CA ASN A 97 1.88 7.70 -10.42
C ASN A 97 3.30 7.22 -10.15
N ASN A 98 4.20 8.12 -9.76
CA ASN A 98 5.58 7.77 -9.44
C ASN A 98 5.68 6.83 -8.23
N SER A 99 4.82 7.03 -7.22
CA SER A 99 4.74 6.13 -6.07
C SER A 99 4.28 4.74 -6.49
N LEU A 100 3.24 4.64 -7.31
CA LEU A 100 2.74 3.37 -7.83
C LEU A 100 3.80 2.66 -8.68
N CYS A 101 4.43 3.35 -9.61
CA CYS A 101 5.50 2.77 -10.45
C CYS A 101 6.64 2.20 -9.60
N ARG A 102 7.12 2.95 -8.60
CA ARG A 102 8.17 2.46 -7.67
C ARG A 102 7.73 1.23 -6.88
N SER A 103 6.48 1.20 -6.42
CA SER A 103 5.92 0.04 -5.72
C SER A 103 5.90 -1.20 -6.63
N LEU A 104 5.44 -1.03 -7.88
CA LEU A 104 5.42 -2.12 -8.87
C LEU A 104 6.83 -2.63 -9.18
N GLU A 105 7.79 -1.72 -9.40
CA GLU A 105 9.22 -2.07 -9.60
C GLU A 105 9.78 -2.83 -8.39
N THR A 106 9.51 -2.33 -7.17
CA THR A 106 10.01 -2.94 -5.93
C THR A 106 9.45 -4.35 -5.72
N MET A 107 8.17 -4.54 -5.99
CA MET A 107 7.49 -5.84 -5.90
C MET A 107 7.72 -6.74 -7.12
N GLN A 108 8.27 -6.22 -8.22
CA GLN A 108 8.38 -6.91 -9.50
C GLN A 108 7.02 -7.40 -10.02
N LEU A 109 5.98 -6.60 -9.85
CA LEU A 109 4.62 -6.88 -10.30
C LEU A 109 4.21 -5.92 -11.43
N GLU A 110 3.36 -6.41 -12.34
CA GLU A 110 2.80 -5.58 -13.42
C GLU A 110 1.63 -4.71 -12.96
N LYS A 111 0.94 -5.12 -11.90
CA LYS A 111 -0.21 -4.41 -11.34
C LYS A 111 -0.39 -4.68 -9.85
N VAL A 112 -1.17 -3.82 -9.21
CA VAL A 112 -1.79 -4.06 -7.90
C VAL A 112 -3.30 -4.04 -8.05
N ASP A 113 -4.02 -4.70 -7.15
CA ASP A 113 -5.48 -4.74 -7.17
C ASP A 113 -6.10 -3.53 -6.46
N LEU A 114 -5.38 -2.97 -5.49
CA LEU A 114 -5.83 -1.80 -4.74
C LEU A 114 -4.66 -0.86 -4.45
N PHE A 115 -4.83 0.39 -4.84
CA PHE A 115 -3.89 1.47 -4.54
C PHE A 115 -4.61 2.52 -3.69
N LEU A 116 -4.11 2.79 -2.48
CA LEU A 116 -4.79 3.62 -1.50
C LEU A 116 -4.01 4.90 -1.17
N LEU A 117 -4.75 5.97 -0.87
CA LEU A 117 -4.18 7.13 -0.18
C LEU A 117 -3.83 6.74 1.27
N HIS A 118 -2.58 6.94 1.67
CA HIS A 118 -2.06 6.65 3.02
C HIS A 118 -1.81 7.94 3.81
N SER A 119 -2.73 8.89 3.68
CA SER A 119 -2.71 10.18 4.34
C SER A 119 -3.94 10.35 5.21
N GLN A 120 -3.81 11.13 6.27
CA GLN A 120 -4.97 11.59 7.04
C GLN A 120 -5.69 12.68 6.23
N LEU A 121 -7.01 12.62 6.12
CA LEU A 121 -7.78 13.74 5.59
C LEU A 121 -7.95 14.79 6.68
N ILE A 122 -7.63 16.03 6.35
CA ILE A 122 -7.66 17.15 7.26
C ILE A 122 -8.46 18.33 6.64
N GLU A 123 -9.06 19.15 7.47
CA GLU A 123 -9.68 20.40 7.04
C GLU A 123 -8.62 21.34 6.44
N ASP A 124 -9.02 22.20 5.51
CA ASP A 124 -8.09 23.07 4.79
C ASP A 124 -7.38 24.10 5.68
N ASP A 125 -8.02 24.51 6.77
CA ASP A 125 -7.48 25.43 7.78
C ASP A 125 -6.88 24.72 8.99
N PHE A 126 -6.85 23.37 8.99
CA PHE A 126 -6.30 22.60 10.10
C PHE A 126 -4.83 22.91 10.31
N ARG A 127 -4.45 23.08 11.57
CA ARG A 127 -3.06 23.32 11.98
C ARG A 127 -2.66 22.27 12.99
N PHE A 128 -1.59 21.54 12.66
CA PHE A 128 -0.96 20.62 13.61
C PHE A 128 -0.26 21.41 14.73
N PHE A 129 -0.25 20.89 15.95
CA PHE A 129 0.56 21.46 17.01
C PHE A 129 2.04 21.45 16.64
N LYS A 130 2.78 22.51 17.04
CA LYS A 130 4.17 22.82 16.64
C LYS A 130 5.22 21.71 16.74
N PHE A 131 4.88 20.54 17.28
CA PHE A 131 5.81 19.45 17.51
C PHE A 131 5.58 18.23 16.61
N ASP A 132 4.71 18.28 15.64
CA ASP A 132 4.35 17.13 14.81
C ASP A 132 4.49 17.39 13.30
N GLU A 133 5.71 17.80 12.91
CA GLU A 133 6.07 18.01 11.51
C GLU A 133 5.80 16.77 10.62
N THR A 134 5.89 15.56 11.23
CA THR A 134 5.63 14.30 10.51
C THR A 134 4.16 14.12 10.16
N ARG A 135 3.25 14.61 10.99
CA ARG A 135 1.80 14.59 10.71
C ARG A 135 1.41 15.67 9.71
N GLU A 136 1.99 16.86 9.82
CA GLU A 136 1.81 17.95 8.85
C GLU A 136 2.20 17.48 7.44
N ALA A 137 3.33 16.76 7.31
CA ALA A 137 3.76 16.16 6.04
C ALA A 137 2.89 14.97 5.57
N SER A 138 1.98 14.44 6.40
CA SER A 138 1.13 13.30 6.05
C SER A 138 -0.34 13.64 5.85
N GLY A 139 -0.77 14.84 6.23
CA GLY A 139 -2.14 15.29 6.05
C GLY A 139 -2.42 15.68 4.60
N THR A 140 -3.57 15.26 4.07
CA THR A 140 -4.09 15.70 2.78
C THR A 140 -5.34 16.52 3.05
N THR A 141 -5.37 17.77 2.60
CA THR A 141 -6.52 18.66 2.80
C THR A 141 -7.75 18.16 2.04
N LEU A 142 -8.93 18.45 2.55
CA LEU A 142 -10.18 18.07 1.89
C LEU A 142 -10.30 18.69 0.49
N SER A 143 -9.90 19.95 0.30
CA SER A 143 -9.89 20.56 -1.03
C SER A 143 -8.96 19.82 -1.99
N CYS A 144 -7.72 19.51 -1.60
CA CYS A 144 -6.78 18.73 -2.41
C CYS A 144 -7.36 17.33 -2.72
N TYR A 145 -7.97 16.67 -1.72
CA TYR A 145 -8.55 15.35 -1.89
C TYR A 145 -9.67 15.34 -2.96
N PHE A 146 -10.62 16.26 -2.87
CA PHE A 146 -11.73 16.31 -3.83
C PHE A 146 -11.32 16.84 -5.20
N ASN A 147 -10.46 17.86 -5.25
CA ASN A 147 -10.12 18.54 -6.50
C ASN A 147 -9.03 17.83 -7.32
N ALA A 148 -8.12 17.13 -6.66
CA ALA A 148 -6.95 16.56 -7.32
C ALA A 148 -6.76 15.06 -7.07
N VAL A 149 -6.92 14.56 -5.82
CA VAL A 149 -6.63 13.17 -5.50
C VAL A 149 -7.65 12.23 -6.14
N ILE A 150 -8.95 12.49 -6.00
CA ILE A 150 -9.99 11.66 -6.64
C ILE A 150 -9.80 11.61 -8.17
N PRO A 151 -9.68 12.75 -8.89
CA PRO A 151 -9.42 12.72 -10.33
C PRO A 151 -8.13 11.99 -10.72
N ALA A 152 -7.07 12.11 -9.90
CA ALA A 152 -5.81 11.40 -10.15
C ALA A 152 -5.96 9.89 -10.02
N PHE A 153 -6.66 9.40 -8.98
CA PHE A 153 -6.95 7.96 -8.84
C PHE A 153 -7.83 7.43 -9.98
N GLU A 154 -8.83 8.20 -10.44
CA GLU A 154 -9.64 7.79 -11.61
C GLU A 154 -8.79 7.65 -12.86
N LYS A 155 -7.76 8.48 -13.03
CA LYS A 155 -6.84 8.44 -14.18
C LYS A 155 -5.84 7.27 -14.10
N LEU A 156 -5.54 6.76 -12.89
CA LEU A 156 -4.61 5.65 -12.65
C LEU A 156 -5.27 4.27 -12.80
N LYS A 157 -6.59 4.18 -12.95
CA LYS A 157 -7.32 2.93 -13.22
C LYS A 157 -7.06 2.41 -14.63
#